data_28e43d60993e970216b09bd44a97f278
#
_entry.id   28e43d60993e970216b09bd44a97f278
#
_cell.length_a   1.000
_cell.length_b   1.000
_cell.length_c   1.000
_cell.angle_alpha   90.00
_cell.angle_beta   90.00
_cell.angle_gamma   90.00
#
_symmetry.space_group_name_H-M   'P 1'
#
loop_
_entity.id
_entity.type
_entity.pdbx_description
1 polymer ?
#
loop_
_entity_poly.entity_id
_entity_poly.type
_entity_poly.pdbx_seq_one_letter_code
_entity_poly.pdbx_strand_id
1 'polypeptide(L)'
;MILASLKPYYYYLIGERKKTIEVRKTALKNLPQDIAFYMSKDEKSFAKIPKEFQDKYRKHFGKVGLAIICDKITRYNCDKAFDEYFIAGYIGAYMPLKEMCLANKDLIEYGKGRPLYGWHISDLKIYDKPLSLSELGVNHPPQSYMFVEEVQNDN
;
A
#
# COMPACT_ATOMS: atom_id res chain seq x y z
N MET A 1 -3.52 -13.57 -8.00
CA MET A 1 -2.74 -12.47 -7.38
C MET A 1 -3.55 -11.18 -7.45
N ILE A 2 -3.37 -10.28 -6.48
CA ILE A 2 -3.94 -8.93 -6.52
C ILE A 2 -2.90 -7.96 -7.07
N LEU A 3 -3.33 -7.04 -7.93
CA LEU A 3 -2.58 -5.87 -8.35
C LEU A 3 -3.21 -4.64 -7.72
N ALA A 4 -2.43 -3.85 -6.99
CA ALA A 4 -2.88 -2.63 -6.34
C ALA A 4 -1.98 -1.44 -6.68
N SER A 5 -2.57 -0.25 -6.79
CA SER A 5 -1.82 0.98 -7.06
C SER A 5 -1.37 1.65 -5.76
N LEU A 6 -0.15 2.17 -5.77
CA LEU A 6 0.41 3.00 -4.70
C LEU A 6 1.00 4.28 -5.29
N LYS A 7 0.86 5.38 -4.54
CA LYS A 7 1.64 6.59 -4.82
C LYS A 7 3.12 6.33 -4.56
N PRO A 8 4.03 6.95 -5.33
CA PRO A 8 5.47 6.72 -5.22
C PRO A 8 6.05 6.80 -3.81
N TYR A 9 5.64 7.78 -3.01
CA TYR A 9 6.14 7.93 -1.65
C TYR A 9 5.80 6.74 -0.74
N TYR A 10 4.57 6.25 -0.79
CA TYR A 10 4.17 5.06 0.00
C TYR A 10 4.77 3.78 -0.55
N TYR A 11 4.93 3.69 -1.86
CA TYR A 11 5.65 2.59 -2.50
C TYR A 11 7.10 2.48 -1.99
N TYR A 12 7.80 3.61 -1.95
CA TYR A 12 9.13 3.71 -1.38
C TYR A 12 9.17 3.28 0.09
N LEU A 13 8.22 3.75 0.90
CA LEU A 13 8.16 3.41 2.33
C LEU A 13 7.98 1.90 2.56
N ILE A 14 7.20 1.23 1.72
CA ILE A 14 7.08 -0.23 1.74
C ILE A 14 8.37 -0.88 1.27
N GLY A 15 8.95 -0.43 0.17
CA GLY A 15 10.18 -0.97 -0.39
C GLY A 15 11.36 -0.90 0.57
N GLU A 16 11.46 0.16 1.37
CA GLU A 16 12.48 0.33 2.42
C GLU A 16 12.05 -0.24 3.79
N ARG A 17 10.96 -1.00 3.83
CA ARG A 17 10.44 -1.65 5.05
C ARG A 17 10.12 -0.69 6.20
N LYS A 18 9.86 0.58 5.89
CA LYS A 18 9.44 1.61 6.85
C LYS A 18 7.94 1.53 7.11
N LYS A 19 7.17 1.21 6.08
CA LYS A 19 5.74 1.00 6.14
C LYS A 19 5.45 -0.51 6.04
N THR A 20 4.90 -1.07 7.11
CA THR A 20 4.60 -2.51 7.22
C THR A 20 3.10 -2.80 7.26
N ILE A 21 2.27 -1.76 7.27
CA ILE A 21 0.82 -1.84 7.18
C ILE A 21 0.34 -0.86 6.10
N GLU A 22 -0.25 -1.39 5.05
CA GLU A 22 -0.93 -0.60 4.03
C GLU A 22 -2.39 -0.39 4.42
N VAL A 23 -2.87 0.85 4.37
CA VAL A 23 -4.23 1.20 4.80
C VAL A 23 -5.14 1.37 3.58
N ARG A 24 -6.23 0.62 3.57
CA ARG A 24 -7.24 0.61 2.50
C ARG A 24 -8.65 0.72 3.04
N LYS A 25 -9.56 1.14 2.17
CA LYS A 25 -11.01 1.22 2.48
C LYS A 25 -11.70 -0.14 2.39
N THR A 26 -11.03 -1.15 1.87
CA THR A 26 -11.57 -2.49 1.61
C THR A 26 -10.75 -3.56 2.31
N ALA A 27 -11.43 -4.53 2.91
CA ALA A 27 -10.80 -5.74 3.43
C ALA A 27 -10.55 -6.74 2.29
N LEU A 28 -9.51 -7.55 2.43
CA LEU A 28 -9.31 -8.75 1.62
C LEU A 28 -10.08 -9.91 2.25
N LYS A 29 -10.72 -10.74 1.43
CA LYS A 29 -11.56 -11.83 1.92
C LYS A 29 -10.80 -13.12 2.17
N ASN A 30 -9.81 -13.40 1.35
CA ASN A 30 -9.04 -14.65 1.40
C ASN A 30 -7.59 -14.34 1.77
N LEU A 31 -7.12 -14.90 2.87
CA LEU A 31 -5.75 -14.73 3.36
C LEU A 31 -5.07 -16.10 3.51
N PRO A 32 -3.77 -16.22 3.31
CA PRO A 32 -2.87 -15.15 2.84
C PRO A 32 -3.13 -14.78 1.38
N GLN A 33 -2.79 -13.56 1.00
CA GLN A 33 -2.99 -13.06 -0.35
C GLN A 33 -1.71 -12.46 -0.93
N ASP A 34 -1.34 -12.90 -2.13
CA ASP A 34 -0.24 -12.30 -2.90
C ASP A 34 -0.70 -11.00 -3.53
N ILE A 35 0.08 -9.95 -3.33
CA ILE A 35 -0.22 -8.60 -3.81
C ILE A 35 1.01 -8.02 -4.50
N ALA A 36 0.84 -7.62 -5.75
CA ALA A 36 1.83 -6.83 -6.47
C ALA A 36 1.41 -5.35 -6.47
N PHE A 37 2.39 -4.46 -6.35
CA PHE A 37 2.14 -3.02 -6.33
C PHE A 37 2.66 -2.34 -7.59
N TYR A 38 1.75 -1.57 -8.20
CA TYR A 38 2.03 -0.64 -9.27
C TYR A 38 2.35 0.73 -8.68
N MET A 39 3.49 1.31 -9.05
CA MET A 39 3.82 2.69 -8.70
C MET A 39 3.10 3.64 -9.66
N SER A 40 2.17 4.44 -9.14
CA SER A 40 1.45 5.40 -9.97
C SER A 40 2.38 6.49 -10.53
N LYS A 41 2.00 7.05 -11.69
CA LYS A 41 2.72 8.15 -12.33
C LYS A 41 2.36 9.49 -11.67
N ASP A 42 2.82 9.69 -10.44
CA ASP A 42 2.60 10.90 -9.66
C ASP A 42 3.96 11.53 -9.29
N GLU A 43 4.37 12.53 -10.08
CA GLU A 43 5.66 13.21 -9.88
C GLU A 43 5.73 13.99 -8.57
N LYS A 44 4.62 14.53 -8.08
CA LYS A 44 4.59 15.25 -6.79
C LYS A 44 4.86 14.30 -5.63
N SER A 45 4.26 13.11 -5.66
CA SER A 45 4.53 12.07 -4.68
C SER A 45 5.95 11.54 -4.81
N PHE A 46 6.45 11.33 -6.04
CA PHE A 46 7.81 10.87 -6.28
C PHE A 46 8.85 11.84 -5.71
N ALA A 47 8.62 13.15 -5.84
CA ALA A 47 9.51 14.18 -5.31
C ALA A 47 9.65 14.14 -3.77
N LYS A 48 8.74 13.49 -3.05
CA LYS A 48 8.84 13.28 -1.60
C LYS A 48 9.80 12.16 -1.21
N ILE A 49 10.19 11.30 -2.15
CA ILE A 49 11.20 10.27 -1.91
C ILE A 49 12.54 10.96 -1.67
N PRO A 50 13.29 10.61 -0.59
CA PRO A 50 14.62 11.18 -0.37
C PRO A 50 15.53 10.99 -1.59
N LYS A 51 16.34 12.00 -1.90
CA LYS A 51 17.15 12.03 -3.14
C LYS A 51 18.03 10.80 -3.30
N GLU A 52 18.61 10.29 -2.20
CA GLU A 52 19.46 9.11 -2.21
C GLU A 52 18.74 7.82 -2.68
N PHE A 53 17.41 7.80 -2.62
CA PHE A 53 16.58 6.66 -3.07
C PHE A 53 15.90 6.89 -4.42
N GLN A 54 15.88 8.10 -4.94
CA GLN A 54 15.14 8.41 -6.17
C GLN A 54 15.67 7.62 -7.36
N ASP A 55 16.98 7.47 -7.52
CA ASP A 55 17.55 6.68 -8.63
C ASP A 55 17.13 5.21 -8.56
N LYS A 56 17.14 4.63 -7.36
CA LYS A 56 16.68 3.25 -7.13
C LYS A 56 15.24 3.03 -7.56
N TYR A 57 14.35 3.97 -7.22
CA TYR A 57 12.92 3.84 -7.45
C TYR A 57 12.42 4.42 -8.78
N ARG A 58 13.24 5.21 -9.50
CA ARG A 58 12.80 5.80 -10.78
C ARG A 58 12.46 4.73 -11.82
N LYS A 59 13.14 3.62 -11.86
CA LYS A 59 12.84 2.50 -12.76
C LYS A 59 11.49 1.83 -12.49
N HIS A 60 10.92 2.03 -11.29
CA HIS A 60 9.60 1.52 -10.88
C HIS A 60 8.45 2.46 -11.26
N PHE A 61 8.74 3.70 -11.64
CA PHE A 61 7.74 4.72 -11.94
C PHE A 61 6.84 4.29 -13.11
N GLY A 62 5.54 4.19 -12.85
CA GLY A 62 4.57 3.69 -13.81
C GLY A 62 4.68 2.19 -14.10
N LYS A 63 5.26 1.41 -13.18
CA LYS A 63 5.48 -0.03 -13.33
C LYS A 63 5.14 -0.80 -12.06
N VAL A 64 5.08 -2.11 -12.20
CA VAL A 64 4.90 -3.07 -11.10
C VAL A 64 6.25 -3.62 -10.70
N GLY A 65 6.66 -3.41 -9.47
CA GLY A 65 8.01 -3.80 -9.05
C GLY A 65 8.14 -4.12 -7.56
N LEU A 66 7.04 -4.17 -6.81
CA LEU A 66 6.99 -4.73 -5.46
C LEU A 66 5.96 -5.84 -5.42
N ALA A 67 6.27 -6.91 -4.71
CA ALA A 67 5.31 -7.95 -4.35
C ALA A 67 5.40 -8.23 -2.85
N ILE A 68 4.26 -8.48 -2.24
CA ILE A 68 4.14 -8.79 -0.82
C ILE A 68 3.19 -9.96 -0.62
N ILE A 69 3.25 -10.56 0.56
CA ILE A 69 2.16 -11.39 1.09
C ILE A 69 1.43 -10.59 2.16
N CYS A 70 0.11 -10.50 2.06
CA CYS A 70 -0.76 -10.02 3.13
C CYS A 70 -1.33 -11.23 3.87
N ASP A 71 -0.91 -11.42 5.11
CA ASP A 71 -1.29 -12.57 5.93
C ASP A 71 -2.31 -12.22 7.03
N LYS A 72 -2.54 -10.93 7.25
CA LYS A 72 -3.43 -10.43 8.29
C LYS A 72 -4.10 -9.12 7.87
N ILE A 73 -5.39 -8.99 8.18
CA ILE A 73 -6.15 -7.74 8.07
C ILE A 73 -6.60 -7.30 9.46
N THR A 74 -6.41 -6.03 9.76
CA THR A 74 -6.98 -5.41 10.96
C THR A 74 -7.96 -4.32 10.56
N ARG A 75 -9.16 -4.36 11.13
CA ARG A 75 -10.17 -3.31 10.93
C ARG A 75 -9.97 -2.20 11.95
N TYR A 76 -9.95 -0.96 11.48
CA TYR A 76 -9.86 0.24 12.30
C TYR A 76 -11.12 1.08 12.12
N ASN A 77 -11.77 1.43 13.23
CA ASN A 77 -12.90 2.35 13.21
C ASN A 77 -12.38 3.78 13.32
N CYS A 78 -12.67 4.59 12.31
CA CYS A 78 -12.28 6.01 12.26
C CYS A 78 -13.53 6.85 12.43
N ASP A 79 -13.90 7.15 13.68
CA ASP A 79 -15.09 7.93 13.99
C ASP A 79 -14.72 9.40 14.20
N LYS A 80 -15.40 10.29 13.48
CA LYS A 80 -15.25 11.75 13.66
C LYS A 80 -15.78 12.28 15.02
N ALA A 81 -16.59 11.49 15.72
CA ALA A 81 -17.10 11.85 17.03
C ALA A 81 -16.04 11.79 18.15
N PHE A 82 -14.94 11.11 17.91
CA PHE A 82 -13.79 11.10 18.79
C PHE A 82 -12.82 12.20 18.37
N ASP A 83 -12.31 12.93 19.39
CA ASP A 83 -11.30 13.95 19.23
C ASP A 83 -10.26 13.55 18.20
N GLU A 84 -9.68 14.51 17.47
CA GLU A 84 -8.69 14.35 16.40
C GLU A 84 -7.55 13.36 16.73
N TYR A 85 -7.40 13.00 17.98
CA TYR A 85 -6.39 12.09 18.53
C TYR A 85 -6.88 10.66 18.76
N PHE A 86 -8.17 10.37 18.53
CA PHE A 86 -8.73 9.07 18.87
C PHE A 86 -9.28 8.35 17.63
N ILE A 87 -8.48 7.47 17.07
CA ILE A 87 -8.95 6.48 16.12
C ILE A 87 -9.10 5.18 16.91
N ALA A 88 -10.36 4.84 17.21
CA ALA A 88 -10.65 3.67 18.02
C ALA A 88 -10.77 2.43 17.15
N GLY A 89 -9.75 1.59 17.16
CA GLY A 89 -9.94 0.17 16.82
C GLY A 89 -10.81 -0.50 17.88
N TYR A 90 -10.43 -0.36 19.13
CA TYR A 90 -11.15 -0.69 20.35
C TYR A 90 -10.80 0.38 21.39
N ILE A 91 -11.67 0.58 22.41
CA ILE A 91 -11.30 1.36 23.59
C ILE A 91 -10.02 0.75 24.17
N GLY A 92 -8.92 1.52 24.13
CA GLY A 92 -7.61 1.07 24.59
C GLY A 92 -6.74 0.32 23.57
N ALA A 93 -7.16 0.18 22.32
CA ALA A 93 -6.33 -0.42 21.28
C ALA A 93 -5.30 0.58 20.75
N TYR A 94 -4.05 0.15 20.71
CA TYR A 94 -2.95 0.89 20.14
C TYR A 94 -3.11 1.01 18.61
N MET A 95 -3.11 2.26 18.11
CA MET A 95 -3.10 2.51 16.67
C MET A 95 -1.66 2.46 16.15
N PRO A 96 -1.34 1.55 15.22
CA PRO A 96 0.03 1.37 14.76
C PRO A 96 0.44 2.42 13.71
N LEU A 97 0.41 3.69 14.08
CA LEU A 97 0.70 4.83 13.18
C LEU A 97 2.10 4.77 12.58
N LYS A 98 3.08 4.30 13.35
CA LYS A 98 4.45 4.14 12.88
C LYS A 98 4.54 3.10 11.77
N GLU A 99 3.90 1.96 11.94
CA GLU A 99 3.85 0.87 10.96
C GLU A 99 3.06 1.26 9.71
N MET A 100 2.10 2.16 9.85
CA MET A 100 1.31 2.72 8.74
C MET A 100 2.02 3.86 8.03
N CYS A 101 2.99 4.52 8.67
CA CYS A 101 3.60 5.79 8.22
C CYS A 101 2.55 6.87 7.94
N LEU A 102 1.53 6.95 8.78
CA LEU A 102 0.42 7.90 8.68
C LEU A 102 0.19 8.59 10.03
N ALA A 103 -0.35 9.82 9.97
CA ALA A 103 -0.84 10.52 11.14
C ALA A 103 -2.34 10.26 11.35
N ASN A 104 -2.85 10.49 12.56
CA ASN A 104 -4.27 10.36 12.87
C ASN A 104 -5.16 11.16 11.90
N LYS A 105 -4.80 12.41 11.62
CA LYS A 105 -5.55 13.28 10.70
C LYS A 105 -5.68 12.68 9.29
N ASP A 106 -4.63 12.00 8.80
CA ASP A 106 -4.64 11.37 7.48
C ASP A 106 -5.65 10.22 7.43
N LEU A 107 -5.72 9.43 8.51
CA LEU A 107 -6.67 8.33 8.63
C LEU A 107 -8.11 8.82 8.76
N ILE A 108 -8.34 9.86 9.55
CA ILE A 108 -9.67 10.48 9.70
C ILE A 108 -10.17 11.05 8.37
N GLU A 109 -9.31 11.78 7.66
CA GLU A 109 -9.63 12.36 6.36
C GLU A 109 -9.87 11.28 5.31
N TYR A 110 -9.05 10.25 5.27
CA TYR A 110 -9.17 9.13 4.34
C TYR A 110 -10.41 8.28 4.61
N GLY A 111 -10.69 7.98 5.86
CA GLY A 111 -11.83 7.14 6.27
C GLY A 111 -13.18 7.83 6.15
N LYS A 112 -13.24 9.13 6.37
CA LYS A 112 -14.49 9.93 6.35
C LYS A 112 -15.62 9.30 7.18
N GLY A 113 -15.29 8.84 8.39
CA GLY A 113 -16.23 8.19 9.30
C GLY A 113 -16.54 6.72 8.97
N ARG A 114 -15.90 6.13 7.96
CA ARG A 114 -16.01 4.71 7.62
C ARG A 114 -14.81 3.94 8.16
N PRO A 115 -14.94 2.63 8.43
CA PRO A 115 -13.82 1.81 8.84
C PRO A 115 -12.75 1.76 7.74
N LEU A 116 -11.49 1.68 8.19
CA LEU A 116 -10.33 1.42 7.36
C LEU A 116 -9.76 0.04 7.69
N TYR A 117 -8.98 -0.50 6.78
CA TYR A 117 -8.41 -1.83 6.92
C TYR A 117 -6.89 -1.76 6.74
N GLY A 118 -6.17 -2.27 7.73
CA GLY A 118 -4.73 -2.43 7.65
C GLY A 118 -4.38 -3.77 7.01
N TRP A 119 -3.73 -3.74 5.86
CA TRP A 119 -3.15 -4.90 5.20
C TRP A 119 -1.74 -5.08 5.74
N HIS A 120 -1.54 -6.09 6.60
CA HIS A 120 -0.24 -6.38 7.17
C HIS A 120 0.66 -7.02 6.13
N ILE A 121 1.86 -6.46 5.99
CA ILE A 121 2.83 -6.88 4.99
C ILE A 121 3.77 -7.90 5.63
N SER A 122 3.73 -9.12 5.15
CA SER A 122 4.77 -10.12 5.32
C SER A 122 5.44 -10.38 3.97
N ASP A 123 6.62 -10.88 3.97
CA ASP A 123 7.42 -11.17 2.76
C ASP A 123 7.36 -10.07 1.70
N LEU A 124 8.42 -9.33 1.58
CA LEU A 124 8.58 -8.29 0.57
C LEU A 124 9.62 -8.72 -0.46
N LYS A 125 9.23 -8.68 -1.72
CA LYS A 125 10.11 -8.84 -2.88
C LYS A 125 10.15 -7.55 -3.69
N ILE A 126 11.34 -7.07 -3.98
CA ILE A 126 11.56 -5.94 -4.89
C ILE A 126 12.07 -6.52 -6.21
N TYR A 127 11.43 -6.16 -7.31
CA TYR A 127 11.81 -6.65 -8.63
C TYR A 127 13.04 -5.90 -9.17
N ASP A 128 14.05 -6.62 -9.60
CA ASP A 128 15.20 -6.02 -10.29
C ASP A 128 14.80 -5.39 -11.61
N LYS A 129 13.83 -6.01 -12.30
CA LYS A 129 13.23 -5.54 -13.54
C LYS A 129 11.73 -5.34 -13.35
N PRO A 130 11.28 -4.13 -12.98
CA PRO A 130 9.85 -3.84 -12.85
C PRO A 130 9.11 -4.05 -14.16
N LEU A 131 7.91 -4.64 -14.07
CA LEU A 131 7.06 -5.01 -15.20
C LEU A 131 6.15 -3.85 -15.59
N SER A 132 5.91 -3.68 -16.88
CA SER A 132 4.84 -2.83 -17.37
C SER A 132 3.47 -3.47 -17.13
N LEU A 133 2.40 -2.67 -17.10
CA LEU A 133 1.04 -3.21 -17.01
C LEU A 133 0.70 -4.12 -18.18
N SER A 134 1.20 -3.82 -19.38
CA SER A 134 0.96 -4.64 -20.58
C SER A 134 1.56 -6.04 -20.47
N GLU A 135 2.71 -6.19 -19.80
CA GLU A 135 3.30 -7.51 -19.52
C GLU A 135 2.44 -8.36 -18.57
N LEU A 136 1.56 -7.70 -17.80
CA LEU A 136 0.57 -8.34 -16.93
C LEU A 136 -0.80 -8.51 -17.61
N GLY A 137 -0.92 -8.15 -18.89
CA GLY A 137 -2.20 -8.16 -19.60
C GLY A 137 -3.20 -7.11 -19.10
N VAL A 138 -2.70 -6.05 -18.46
CA VAL A 138 -3.51 -4.98 -17.87
C VAL A 138 -3.39 -3.71 -18.70
N ASN A 139 -4.53 -3.15 -19.12
CA ASN A 139 -4.56 -1.95 -19.94
C ASN A 139 -4.52 -0.64 -19.15
N HIS A 140 -5.03 -0.66 -17.92
CA HIS A 140 -5.13 0.52 -17.06
C HIS A 140 -4.69 0.19 -15.65
N PRO A 141 -4.01 1.11 -14.94
CA PRO A 141 -3.73 0.91 -13.52
C PRO A 141 -5.04 0.82 -12.72
N PRO A 142 -5.13 -0.08 -11.75
CA PRO A 142 -6.31 -0.16 -10.90
C PRO A 142 -6.47 1.13 -10.08
N GLN A 143 -7.71 1.59 -9.90
CA GLN A 143 -7.97 2.73 -9.02
C GLN A 143 -7.73 2.39 -7.54
N SER A 144 -8.01 1.14 -7.15
CA SER A 144 -7.69 0.60 -5.84
C SER A 144 -6.92 -0.70 -6.01
N TYR A 145 -7.60 -1.80 -6.33
CA TYR A 145 -6.98 -3.07 -6.67
C TYR A 145 -7.83 -3.88 -7.66
N MET A 146 -7.22 -4.84 -8.31
CA MET A 146 -7.88 -5.81 -9.19
C MET A 146 -7.20 -7.17 -9.09
N PHE A 147 -7.91 -8.21 -9.51
CA PHE A 147 -7.32 -9.54 -9.65
C PHE A 147 -6.64 -9.66 -11.00
N VAL A 148 -5.44 -10.23 -11.00
CA VAL A 148 -4.66 -10.54 -12.20
C VAL A 148 -4.17 -11.99 -12.12
N GLU A 149 -3.88 -12.59 -13.27
CA GLU A 149 -3.23 -13.88 -13.29
C GLU A 149 -1.82 -13.79 -12.71
N GLU A 150 -1.36 -14.86 -12.08
CA GLU A 150 0.00 -14.90 -11.58
C GLU A 150 0.99 -14.81 -12.72
N VAL A 151 1.85 -13.82 -12.66
CA VAL A 151 2.98 -13.75 -13.57
C VAL A 151 4.11 -14.54 -12.95
N GLN A 152 4.54 -15.58 -13.63
CA GLN A 152 5.81 -16.23 -13.32
C GLN A 152 6.92 -15.23 -13.62
N ASN A 153 7.35 -14.54 -12.57
CA ASN A 153 8.44 -13.59 -12.69
C ASN A 153 9.68 -14.23 -12.07
N ASP A 154 10.62 -14.62 -12.93
CA ASP A 154 11.91 -15.20 -12.55
C ASP A 154 12.87 -14.13 -11.94
N ASN A 155 12.34 -12.97 -11.58
CA ASN A 155 13.09 -11.87 -10.93
C ASN A 155 13.41 -12.13 -9.45
#